data_9e60fc3791e4f8af199d2f999328c0de
#
_entry.id   9e60fc3791e4f8af199d2f999328c0de
#
_cell.length_a   1.000
_cell.length_b   1.000
_cell.length_c   1.000
_cell.angle_alpha   90.00
_cell.angle_beta   90.00
_cell.angle_gamma   90.00
#
_symmetry.space_group_name_H-M   'P 1'
#
loop_
_entity.id
_entity.type
_entity.pdbx_description
1 polymer ?
#
loop_
_entity_poly.entity_id
_entity_poly.type
_entity_poly.pdbx_seq_one_letter_code
_entity_poly.pdbx_strand_id
1 'polypeptide(L)'
;SLTELAACRATDQQRAELMDLASEFNTEIDVTEFRELNHRFHTAIGECSGNPLLAELYDRVLQAVFESSAFASLVHGDLEPGEVEEIIQKVADGHHQIACAIRDGDPVVASEAATIHVADVESQVFEKLV
;
A
#
# COMPACT_ATOMS: atom_id res chain seq x y z
N SER A 1 -7.90 -8.66 -10.46
CA SER A 1 -7.51 -8.15 -9.14
C SER A 1 -8.13 -6.79 -8.85
N LEU A 2 -8.14 -6.40 -7.59
CA LEU A 2 -8.67 -5.11 -7.15
C LEU A 2 -7.95 -3.94 -7.83
N THR A 3 -6.63 -4.02 -7.93
CA THR A 3 -5.79 -2.98 -8.52
C THR A 3 -6.01 -2.85 -10.03
N GLU A 4 -6.26 -3.95 -10.73
CA GLU A 4 -6.67 -3.93 -12.15
C GLU A 4 -7.99 -3.19 -12.33
N LEU A 5 -8.98 -3.52 -11.50
CA LEU A 5 -10.29 -2.86 -11.53
C LEU A 5 -10.16 -1.36 -11.25
N ALA A 6 -9.32 -0.99 -10.28
CA ALA A 6 -9.05 0.41 -9.98
C ALA A 6 -8.47 1.14 -11.20
N ALA A 7 -7.51 0.55 -11.89
CA ALA A 7 -6.92 1.13 -13.10
C ALA A 7 -7.95 1.34 -14.21
N CYS A 8 -8.92 0.43 -14.33
CA CYS A 8 -9.98 0.52 -15.34
C CYS A 8 -11.11 1.49 -15.00
N ARG A 9 -11.42 1.64 -13.70
CA ARG A 9 -12.66 2.28 -13.25
C ARG A 9 -12.50 3.59 -12.49
N ALA A 10 -11.29 3.92 -12.06
CA ALA A 10 -11.05 5.15 -11.31
C ALA A 10 -11.46 6.38 -12.12
N THR A 11 -12.08 7.34 -11.44
CA THR A 11 -12.35 8.66 -12.02
C THR A 11 -11.05 9.48 -12.07
N ASP A 12 -11.03 10.55 -12.84
CA ASP A 12 -9.87 11.45 -12.92
C ASP A 12 -9.54 12.04 -11.55
N GLN A 13 -10.58 12.40 -10.77
CA GLN A 13 -10.40 12.91 -9.41
C GLN A 13 -9.79 11.85 -8.49
N GLN A 14 -10.26 10.62 -8.56
CA GLN A 14 -9.71 9.51 -7.76
C GLN A 14 -8.25 9.22 -8.12
N ARG A 15 -7.90 9.29 -9.40
CA ARG A 15 -6.51 9.12 -9.87
C ARG A 15 -5.60 10.19 -9.29
N ALA A 16 -6.04 11.45 -9.29
CA ALA A 16 -5.29 12.56 -8.72
C ALA A 16 -5.13 12.42 -7.20
N GLU A 17 -6.19 12.06 -6.48
CA GLU A 17 -6.16 11.83 -5.04
C GLU A 17 -5.21 10.70 -4.66
N LEU A 18 -5.18 9.63 -5.45
CA LEU A 18 -4.30 8.49 -5.20
C LEU A 18 -2.82 8.88 -5.38
N MET A 19 -2.51 9.71 -6.38
CA MET A 19 -1.16 10.25 -6.56
C MET A 19 -0.75 11.13 -5.38
N ASP A 20 -1.65 11.98 -4.88
CA ASP A 20 -1.39 12.82 -3.72
C ASP A 20 -1.12 11.97 -2.47
N LEU A 21 -1.92 10.94 -2.22
CA LEU A 21 -1.70 10.02 -1.11
C LEU A 21 -0.36 9.30 -1.22
N ALA A 22 0.00 8.82 -2.41
CA ALA A 22 1.29 8.16 -2.63
C ALA A 22 2.46 9.11 -2.33
N SER A 23 2.32 10.40 -2.63
CA SER A 23 3.37 11.40 -2.40
C SER A 23 3.59 11.75 -0.92
N GLU A 24 2.63 11.42 -0.04
CA GLU A 24 2.74 11.67 1.40
C GLU A 24 3.66 10.66 2.10
N PHE A 25 3.96 9.52 1.48
CA PHE A 25 4.88 8.54 2.04
C PHE A 25 6.33 9.01 1.88
N ASN A 26 7.03 9.15 3.01
CA ASN A 26 8.45 9.50 3.05
C ASN A 26 9.08 8.97 4.35
N THR A 27 10.41 9.05 4.46
CA THR A 27 11.15 8.53 5.61
C THR A 27 11.07 9.38 6.87
N GLU A 28 10.46 10.56 6.79
CA GLU A 28 10.30 11.49 7.92
C GLU A 28 9.04 11.24 8.74
N ILE A 29 8.08 10.47 8.21
CA ILE A 29 6.84 10.14 8.92
C ILE A 29 7.12 9.09 10.00
N ASP A 30 6.40 9.18 11.12
CA ASP A 30 6.48 8.14 12.16
C ASP A 30 5.63 6.91 11.80
N VAL A 31 5.76 5.85 12.61
CA VAL A 31 5.07 4.58 12.36
C VAL A 31 3.55 4.73 12.41
N THR A 32 3.03 5.60 13.29
CA THR A 32 1.60 5.85 13.42
C THR A 32 1.06 6.54 12.16
N GLU A 33 1.72 7.57 11.68
CA GLU A 33 1.38 8.24 10.41
C GLU A 33 1.47 7.28 9.24
N PHE A 34 2.52 6.46 9.20
CA PHE A 34 2.70 5.45 8.16
C PHE A 34 1.51 4.48 8.10
N ARG A 35 1.05 4.00 9.24
CA ARG A 35 -0.11 3.09 9.31
C ARG A 35 -1.38 3.75 8.80
N GLU A 36 -1.63 4.99 9.20
CA GLU A 36 -2.79 5.75 8.75
C GLU A 36 -2.76 5.98 7.24
N LEU A 37 -1.63 6.43 6.72
CA LEU A 37 -1.45 6.66 5.29
C LEU A 37 -1.60 5.37 4.48
N ASN A 38 -1.02 4.28 4.98
CA ASN A 38 -1.11 2.98 4.33
C ASN A 38 -2.56 2.50 4.24
N HIS A 39 -3.32 2.64 5.33
CA HIS A 39 -4.74 2.31 5.34
C HIS A 39 -5.53 3.18 4.36
N ARG A 40 -5.31 4.50 4.38
CA ARG A 40 -5.98 5.45 3.47
C ARG A 40 -5.67 5.16 2.01
N PHE A 41 -4.43 4.84 1.69
CA PHE A 41 -4.00 4.52 0.32
C PHE A 41 -4.72 3.27 -0.20
N HIS A 42 -4.71 2.20 0.57
CA HIS A 42 -5.35 0.95 0.18
C HIS A 42 -6.88 1.06 0.14
N THR A 43 -7.50 1.80 1.05
CA THR A 43 -8.93 2.10 1.02
C THR A 43 -9.29 2.88 -0.25
N ALA A 44 -8.48 3.85 -0.64
CA ALA A 44 -8.67 4.62 -1.87
C ALA A 44 -8.62 3.72 -3.11
N ILE A 45 -7.70 2.75 -3.16
CA ILE A 45 -7.67 1.75 -4.25
C ILE A 45 -8.98 0.96 -4.31
N GLY A 46 -9.48 0.52 -3.15
CA GLY A 46 -10.76 -0.18 -3.05
C GLY A 46 -11.91 0.65 -3.61
N GLU A 47 -11.99 1.91 -3.28
CA GLU A 47 -12.99 2.83 -3.80
C GLU A 47 -12.86 3.03 -5.31
N CYS A 48 -11.64 3.13 -5.83
CA CYS A 48 -11.38 3.23 -7.26
C CYS A 48 -11.85 2.01 -8.05
N SER A 49 -11.92 0.84 -7.43
CA SER A 49 -12.38 -0.39 -8.09
C SER A 49 -13.85 -0.34 -8.50
N GLY A 50 -14.66 0.52 -7.88
CA GLY A 50 -16.10 0.62 -8.13
C GLY A 50 -16.89 -0.60 -7.69
N ASN A 51 -16.31 -1.47 -6.86
CA ASN A 51 -16.94 -2.67 -6.35
C ASN A 51 -16.95 -2.65 -4.82
N PRO A 52 -18.07 -2.22 -4.18
CA PRO A 52 -18.13 -2.08 -2.73
C PRO A 52 -17.85 -3.36 -1.94
N LEU A 53 -18.32 -4.50 -2.45
CA LEU A 53 -18.13 -5.79 -1.79
C LEU A 53 -16.64 -6.19 -1.79
N LEU A 54 -15.99 -6.02 -2.93
CA LEU A 54 -14.57 -6.33 -3.08
C LEU A 54 -13.72 -5.37 -2.24
N ALA A 55 -14.10 -4.09 -2.20
CA ALA A 55 -13.45 -3.08 -1.36
C ALA A 55 -13.54 -3.43 0.14
N GLU A 56 -14.72 -3.87 0.60
CA GLU A 56 -14.92 -4.29 1.98
C GLU A 56 -14.08 -5.53 2.33
N LEU A 57 -14.06 -6.51 1.45
CA LEU A 57 -13.26 -7.72 1.64
C LEU A 57 -11.76 -7.38 1.71
N TYR A 58 -11.31 -6.52 0.83
CA TYR A 58 -9.92 -6.04 0.81
C TYR A 58 -9.54 -5.33 2.11
N ASP A 59 -10.40 -4.45 2.61
CA ASP A 59 -10.20 -3.74 3.87
C ASP A 59 -10.07 -4.72 5.04
N ARG A 60 -10.91 -5.74 5.12
CA ARG A 60 -10.85 -6.76 6.16
C ARG A 60 -9.55 -7.57 6.10
N VAL A 61 -9.10 -7.92 4.90
CA VAL A 61 -7.82 -8.64 4.72
C VAL A 61 -6.66 -7.77 5.19
N LEU A 62 -6.64 -6.48 4.83
CA LEU A 62 -5.62 -5.54 5.28
C LEU A 62 -5.59 -5.40 6.79
N GLN A 63 -6.75 -5.28 7.43
CA GLN A 63 -6.83 -5.21 8.89
C GLN A 63 -6.24 -6.46 9.53
N ALA A 64 -6.54 -7.63 9.01
CA ALA A 64 -5.98 -8.89 9.51
C ALA A 64 -4.44 -8.92 9.38
N VAL A 65 -3.90 -8.42 8.27
CA VAL A 65 -2.45 -8.32 8.06
C VAL A 65 -1.83 -7.35 9.06
N PHE A 66 -2.44 -6.17 9.28
CA PHE A 66 -1.94 -5.16 10.22
C PHE A 66 -2.02 -5.61 11.69
N GLU A 67 -2.93 -6.50 12.02
CA GLU A 67 -3.06 -7.10 13.35
C GLU A 67 -2.15 -8.33 13.53
N SER A 68 -1.46 -8.77 12.48
CA SER A 68 -0.56 -9.92 12.56
C SER A 68 0.62 -9.64 13.49
N SER A 69 1.16 -10.71 14.10
CA SER A 69 2.32 -10.60 14.99
C SER A 69 3.56 -10.06 14.29
N ALA A 70 3.76 -10.39 13.01
CA ALA A 70 4.86 -9.87 12.20
C ALA A 70 4.79 -8.35 12.05
N PHE A 71 3.59 -7.83 11.78
CA PHE A 71 3.38 -6.39 11.65
C PHE A 71 3.44 -5.67 13.00
N ALA A 72 2.97 -6.32 14.07
CA ALA A 72 3.07 -5.80 15.44
C ALA A 72 4.54 -5.58 15.86
N SER A 73 5.44 -6.48 15.51
CA SER A 73 6.88 -6.32 15.77
C SER A 73 7.47 -5.07 15.11
N LEU A 74 7.05 -4.79 13.87
CA LEU A 74 7.43 -3.56 13.16
C LEU A 74 6.94 -2.30 13.89
N VAL A 75 5.71 -2.33 14.38
CA VAL A 75 5.06 -1.20 15.05
C VAL A 75 5.64 -0.96 16.44
N HIS A 76 6.03 -2.02 17.16
CA HIS A 76 6.53 -1.94 18.53
C HIS A 76 8.03 -1.68 18.65
N GLY A 77 8.71 -1.41 17.54
CA GLY A 77 10.09 -0.95 17.57
C GLY A 77 11.15 -2.04 17.79
N ASP A 78 10.84 -3.28 17.40
CA ASP A 78 11.78 -4.40 17.45
C ASP A 78 12.87 -4.29 16.37
N LEU A 79 12.76 -3.31 15.48
CA LEU A 79 13.71 -3.05 14.39
C LEU A 79 14.55 -1.80 14.67
N GLU A 80 15.77 -1.80 14.14
CA GLU A 80 16.61 -0.62 14.16
C GLU A 80 16.01 0.52 13.31
N PRO A 81 16.25 1.81 13.66
CA PRO A 81 15.69 2.93 12.91
C PRO A 81 16.00 2.91 11.41
N GLY A 82 17.20 2.51 11.02
CA GLY A 82 17.57 2.41 9.60
C GLY A 82 16.80 1.33 8.85
N GLU A 83 16.44 0.24 9.52
CA GLU A 83 15.62 -0.83 8.93
C GLU A 83 14.17 -0.37 8.72
N VAL A 84 13.63 0.43 9.64
CA VAL A 84 12.30 1.02 9.52
C VAL A 84 12.25 1.99 8.33
N GLU A 85 13.27 2.84 8.17
CA GLU A 85 13.37 3.76 7.03
C GLU A 85 13.43 3.01 5.69
N GLU A 86 14.18 1.92 5.60
CA GLU A 86 14.23 1.07 4.40
C GLU A 86 12.85 0.51 4.03
N ILE A 87 12.11 0.03 5.03
CA ILE A 87 10.76 -0.52 4.81
C ILE A 87 9.81 0.58 4.33
N ILE A 88 9.83 1.74 4.98
CA ILE A 88 8.99 2.88 4.58
C ILE A 88 9.32 3.31 3.15
N GLN A 89 10.60 3.39 2.79
CA GLN A 89 11.02 3.77 1.44
C GLN A 89 10.56 2.76 0.37
N LYS A 90 10.69 1.47 0.65
CA LYS A 90 10.21 0.41 -0.24
C LYS A 90 8.70 0.48 -0.45
N VAL A 91 7.96 0.68 0.63
CA VAL A 91 6.51 0.82 0.57
C VAL A 91 6.12 2.07 -0.22
N ALA A 92 6.81 3.19 0.02
CA ALA A 92 6.58 4.44 -0.72
C ALA A 92 6.81 4.25 -2.22
N ASP A 93 7.90 3.58 -2.61
CA ASP A 93 8.21 3.29 -4.02
C ASP A 93 7.14 2.41 -4.65
N GLY A 94 6.71 1.36 -3.95
CA GLY A 94 5.65 0.46 -4.41
C GLY A 94 4.31 1.16 -4.59
N HIS A 95 3.91 1.99 -3.62
CA HIS A 95 2.69 2.79 -3.70
C HIS A 95 2.73 3.78 -4.85
N HIS A 96 3.87 4.42 -5.08
CA HIS A 96 4.05 5.36 -6.20
C HIS A 96 3.86 4.65 -7.55
N GLN A 97 4.45 3.47 -7.72
CA GLN A 97 4.30 2.69 -8.95
C GLN A 97 2.86 2.25 -9.20
N ILE A 98 2.17 1.80 -8.15
CA ILE A 98 0.74 1.45 -8.24
C ILE A 98 -0.09 2.67 -8.62
N ALA A 99 0.12 3.79 -7.96
CA ALA A 99 -0.60 5.03 -8.22
C ALA A 99 -0.38 5.53 -9.66
N CYS A 100 0.85 5.47 -10.16
CA CYS A 100 1.17 5.82 -11.56
C CYS A 100 0.43 4.93 -12.56
N ALA A 101 0.40 3.63 -12.32
CA ALA A 101 -0.29 2.69 -13.21
C ALA A 101 -1.81 2.93 -13.23
N ILE A 102 -2.40 3.22 -12.07
CA ILE A 102 -3.83 3.56 -11.98
C ILE A 102 -4.10 4.91 -12.64
N ARG A 103 -3.25 5.92 -12.42
CA ARG A 103 -3.34 7.21 -13.11
C ARG A 103 -3.35 7.05 -14.62
N ASP A 104 -2.47 6.20 -15.14
CA ASP A 104 -2.31 5.97 -16.58
C ASP A 104 -3.38 5.02 -17.15
N GLY A 105 -4.20 4.42 -16.30
CA GLY A 105 -5.27 3.53 -16.70
C GLY A 105 -4.77 2.20 -17.29
N ASP A 106 -3.61 1.72 -16.83
CA ASP A 106 -3.00 0.48 -17.31
C ASP A 106 -3.21 -0.66 -16.30
N PRO A 107 -4.20 -1.54 -16.54
CA PRO A 107 -4.53 -2.60 -15.59
C PRO A 107 -3.43 -3.67 -15.47
N VAL A 108 -2.69 -3.93 -16.53
CA VAL A 108 -1.61 -4.93 -16.52
C VAL A 108 -0.46 -4.44 -15.65
N VAL A 109 0.00 -3.22 -15.88
CA VAL A 109 1.07 -2.61 -15.08
C VAL A 109 0.63 -2.43 -13.63
N ALA A 110 -0.64 -2.05 -13.39
CA ALA A 110 -1.18 -1.94 -12.04
C ALA A 110 -1.14 -3.26 -11.27
N SER A 111 -1.54 -4.34 -11.93
CA SER A 111 -1.49 -5.69 -11.33
C SER A 111 -0.07 -6.14 -11.05
N GLU A 112 0.85 -5.92 -11.97
CA GLU A 112 2.27 -6.24 -11.80
C GLU A 112 2.88 -5.44 -10.64
N ALA A 113 2.62 -4.15 -10.59
CA ALA A 113 3.12 -3.28 -9.53
C ALA A 113 2.60 -3.71 -8.15
N ALA A 114 1.33 -4.07 -8.04
CA ALA A 114 0.74 -4.58 -6.81
C ALA A 114 1.37 -5.91 -6.38
N THR A 115 1.60 -6.82 -7.30
CA THR A 115 2.23 -8.11 -7.02
C THR A 115 3.67 -7.94 -6.53
N ILE A 116 4.44 -7.09 -7.17
CA ILE A 116 5.81 -6.78 -6.76
C ILE A 116 5.82 -6.12 -5.38
N HIS A 117 4.91 -5.17 -5.15
CA HIS A 117 4.81 -4.47 -3.86
C HIS A 117 4.52 -5.43 -2.70
N VAL A 118 3.56 -6.35 -2.86
CA VAL A 118 3.24 -7.35 -1.84
C VAL A 118 4.43 -8.26 -1.57
N ALA A 119 5.10 -8.74 -2.62
CA ALA A 119 6.27 -9.60 -2.49
C ALA A 119 7.44 -8.87 -1.80
N ASP A 120 7.69 -7.62 -2.13
CA ASP A 120 8.75 -6.81 -1.53
C ASP A 120 8.50 -6.57 -0.04
N VAL A 121 7.26 -6.20 0.34
CA VAL A 121 6.89 -5.96 1.73
C VAL A 121 6.99 -7.25 2.54
N GLU A 122 6.47 -8.35 2.01
CA GLU A 122 6.54 -9.67 2.65
C GLU A 122 7.99 -10.08 2.89
N SER A 123 8.84 -10.00 1.87
CA SER A 123 10.26 -10.34 1.96
C SER A 123 10.97 -9.48 3.00
N GLN A 124 10.78 -8.17 3.00
CA GLN A 124 11.43 -7.27 3.95
C GLN A 124 11.00 -7.51 5.39
N VAL A 125 9.69 -7.69 5.62
CA VAL A 125 9.17 -7.95 6.96
C VAL A 125 9.68 -9.28 7.50
N PHE A 126 9.61 -10.35 6.69
CA PHE A 126 10.06 -11.67 7.12
C PHE A 126 11.58 -11.75 7.29
N GLU A 127 12.36 -11.18 6.39
CA GLU A 127 13.83 -11.16 6.51
C GLU A 127 14.31 -10.47 7.78
N LYS A 128 13.64 -9.40 8.18
CA LYS A 128 14.00 -8.63 9.38
C LYS A 128 13.58 -9.31 10.68
N LEU A 129 12.56 -10.16 10.66
CA LEU A 129 12.01 -10.83 11.84
C LEU A 129 12.51 -12.25 12.04
N VAL A 130 13.21 -12.81 11.08
CA VAL A 130 13.83 -14.14 11.14
C VAL A 130 15.33 -14.02 11.26
#